data_1f214cfe111d26001e545d732ff90bf2
#
_entry.id   1f214cfe111d26001e545d732ff90bf2
#
_cell.length_a   1.000
_cell.length_b   1.000
_cell.length_c   1.000
_cell.angle_alpha   90.00
_cell.angle_beta   90.00
_cell.angle_gamma   90.00
#
_symmetry.space_group_name_H-M   'P 1'
#
loop_
_entity.id
_entity.type
_entity.pdbx_description
1 polymer ?
#
loop_
_entity_poly.entity_id
_entity_poly.type
_entity_poly.pdbx_seq_one_letter_code
_entity_poly.pdbx_strand_id
1 'polypeptide(L)'
;MKHKGYEAIIKYSDEDETFIGEVINSQDILVFDGQTVDEVKESFYSVVDEYLEDCIKEGVEPKKPFSGQFITRLKPTLHQKLFIRAKKAGKSMNAFVEETLEEKLSV
;
A
#
# COMPACT_ATOMS: atom_id res chain seq x y z
N MET A 1 3.15 9.11 -6.36
CA MET A 1 2.67 10.40 -5.78
C MET A 1 2.46 10.21 -4.29
N LYS A 2 3.01 11.09 -3.49
CA LYS A 2 2.99 10.97 -2.03
C LYS A 2 2.56 12.29 -1.38
N HIS A 3 1.82 12.19 -0.29
CA HIS A 3 1.41 13.35 0.51
C HIS A 3 1.12 12.90 1.95
N LYS A 4 1.81 13.50 2.91
CA LYS A 4 1.66 13.22 4.36
C LYS A 4 1.68 11.72 4.70
N GLY A 5 2.56 10.97 4.04
CA GLY A 5 2.70 9.53 4.25
C GLY A 5 1.76 8.66 3.43
N TYR A 6 0.82 9.25 2.70
CA TYR A 6 -0.09 8.52 1.81
C TYR A 6 0.44 8.47 0.39
N GLU A 7 0.30 7.33 -0.24
CA GLU A 7 0.71 7.09 -1.61
C GLU A 7 -0.51 6.81 -2.48
N ALA A 8 -0.43 7.24 -3.72
CA ALA A 8 -1.52 7.03 -4.68
C ALA A 8 -1.02 6.43 -5.97
N ILE A 9 -1.90 5.68 -6.61
CA ILE A 9 -1.74 5.22 -7.99
C ILE A 9 -2.71 6.03 -8.85
N ILE A 10 -2.23 6.48 -10.00
CA ILE A 10 -3.01 7.28 -10.94
C ILE A 10 -3.07 6.54 -12.26
N LYS A 11 -4.27 6.46 -12.83
CA LYS A 11 -4.50 5.87 -14.16
C LYS A 11 -5.23 6.87 -15.03
N TYR A 12 -4.89 6.90 -16.30
CA TYR A 12 -5.62 7.70 -17.27
C TYR A 12 -6.81 6.88 -17.79
N SER A 13 -8.01 7.50 -17.76
CA SER A 13 -9.20 6.94 -18.38
C SER A 13 -9.38 7.59 -19.74
N ASP A 14 -9.15 6.82 -20.80
CA ASP A 14 -9.32 7.30 -22.16
C ASP A 14 -10.79 7.56 -22.49
N GLU A 15 -11.69 6.75 -21.92
CA GLU A 15 -13.13 6.90 -22.09
C GLU A 15 -13.65 8.21 -21.53
N ASP A 16 -13.21 8.57 -20.30
CA ASP A 16 -13.64 9.80 -19.61
C ASP A 16 -12.70 10.98 -19.84
N GLU A 17 -11.59 10.75 -20.52
CA GLU A 17 -10.53 11.74 -20.75
C GLU A 17 -10.07 12.43 -19.47
N THR A 18 -9.90 11.64 -18.39
CA THR A 18 -9.53 12.15 -17.09
C THR A 18 -8.55 11.20 -16.40
N PHE A 19 -7.74 11.74 -15.50
CA PHE A 19 -6.90 10.95 -14.63
C PHE A 19 -7.70 10.58 -13.38
N ILE A 20 -7.66 9.31 -13.02
CA ILE A 20 -8.32 8.80 -11.82
C ILE A 20 -7.25 8.25 -10.89
N GLY A 21 -7.27 8.69 -9.64
CA GLY A 21 -6.32 8.27 -8.62
C GLY A 21 -6.98 7.57 -7.45
N GLU A 22 -6.21 6.70 -6.82
CA GLU A 22 -6.63 5.98 -5.63
C GLU A 22 -5.47 5.96 -4.64
N VAL A 23 -5.76 6.29 -3.39
CA VAL A 23 -4.79 6.17 -2.29
C VAL A 23 -4.68 4.69 -1.93
N ILE A 24 -3.47 4.14 -2.01
CA ILE A 24 -3.25 2.69 -1.89
C ILE A 24 -2.91 2.23 -0.48
N ASN A 25 -2.51 3.12 0.42
CA ASN A 25 -2.12 2.78 1.78
C ASN A 25 -3.02 3.42 2.84
N SER A 26 -4.30 3.58 2.52
CA SER A 26 -5.34 3.95 3.46
C SER A 26 -6.30 2.78 3.67
N GLN A 27 -6.83 2.65 4.88
CA GLN A 27 -7.86 1.66 5.15
C GLN A 27 -9.20 2.07 4.53
N ASP A 28 -9.46 3.35 4.46
CA ASP A 28 -10.65 3.89 3.80
C ASP A 28 -10.38 4.06 2.31
N ILE A 29 -11.44 4.01 1.52
CA ILE A 29 -11.35 4.20 0.08
C ILE A 29 -11.30 5.70 -0.20
N LEU A 30 -10.15 6.19 -0.64
CA LEU A 30 -9.93 7.58 -1.01
C LEU A 30 -9.62 7.65 -2.49
N VAL A 31 -10.51 8.27 -3.26
CA VAL A 31 -10.35 8.43 -4.70
C VAL A 31 -10.38 9.91 -5.07
N PHE A 32 -9.74 10.25 -6.16
CA PHE A 32 -9.65 11.61 -6.65
C PHE A 32 -9.47 11.59 -8.16
N ASP A 33 -9.66 12.73 -8.81
CA ASP A 33 -9.53 12.84 -10.25
C ASP A 33 -9.02 14.23 -10.67
N GLY A 34 -8.75 14.37 -11.94
CA GLY A 34 -8.34 15.63 -12.55
C GLY A 34 -8.08 15.44 -14.02
N GLN A 35 -8.22 16.52 -14.79
CA GLN A 35 -7.99 16.51 -16.24
C GLN A 35 -6.55 16.84 -16.61
N THR A 36 -5.82 17.46 -15.69
CA THR A 36 -4.41 17.79 -15.85
C THR A 36 -3.60 17.21 -14.69
N VAL A 37 -2.29 17.14 -14.84
CA VAL A 37 -1.38 16.70 -13.77
C VAL A 37 -1.54 17.59 -12.54
N ASP A 38 -1.63 18.91 -12.71
CA ASP A 38 -1.79 19.82 -11.58
C ASP A 38 -3.13 19.63 -10.87
N GLU A 39 -4.22 19.46 -11.63
CA GLU A 39 -5.53 19.20 -11.06
C GLU A 39 -5.60 17.91 -10.25
N VAL A 40 -5.06 16.82 -10.80
CA VAL A 40 -5.06 15.53 -10.10
C VAL A 40 -4.20 15.57 -8.84
N LYS A 41 -3.11 16.32 -8.88
CA LYS A 41 -2.23 16.51 -7.73
C LYS A 41 -2.90 17.28 -6.61
N GLU A 42 -3.56 18.40 -6.95
CA GLU A 42 -4.34 19.17 -5.99
C GLU A 42 -5.49 18.36 -5.41
N SER A 43 -6.17 17.57 -6.24
CA SER A 43 -7.27 16.71 -5.81
C SER A 43 -6.78 15.65 -4.83
N PHE A 44 -5.62 15.07 -5.09
CA PHE A 44 -4.99 14.12 -4.17
C PHE A 44 -4.69 14.76 -2.82
N TYR A 45 -4.05 15.93 -2.83
CA TYR A 45 -3.73 16.64 -1.58
C TYR A 45 -4.99 16.98 -0.79
N SER A 46 -6.02 17.46 -1.48
CA SER A 46 -7.30 17.80 -0.84
C SER A 46 -7.98 16.61 -0.20
N VAL A 47 -8.05 15.47 -0.88
CA VAL A 47 -8.73 14.29 -0.33
C VAL A 47 -8.01 13.73 0.89
N VAL A 48 -6.67 13.76 0.89
CA VAL A 48 -5.87 13.35 2.05
C VAL A 48 -6.06 14.33 3.21
N ASP A 49 -5.98 15.62 2.94
CA ASP A 49 -6.11 16.65 3.97
C ASP A 49 -7.51 16.64 4.61
N GLU A 50 -8.56 16.48 3.82
CA GLU A 50 -9.93 16.35 4.31
C GLU A 50 -10.12 15.10 5.16
N TYR A 51 -9.56 13.97 4.72
CA TYR A 51 -9.60 12.73 5.49
C TYR A 51 -8.96 12.90 6.85
N LEU A 52 -7.78 13.52 6.91
CA LEU A 52 -7.07 13.73 8.17
C LEU A 52 -7.80 14.72 9.08
N GLU A 53 -8.39 15.78 8.52
CA GLU A 53 -9.21 16.73 9.27
C GLU A 53 -10.45 16.06 9.86
N ASP A 54 -11.12 15.21 9.09
CA ASP A 54 -12.29 14.47 9.55
C ASP A 54 -11.94 13.52 10.69
N CYS A 55 -10.79 12.87 10.60
CA CYS A 55 -10.29 12.01 11.69
C CYS A 55 -10.09 12.81 12.98
N ILE A 56 -9.53 14.02 12.89
CA ILE A 56 -9.32 14.89 14.05
C ILE A 56 -10.67 15.33 14.64
N LYS A 57 -11.64 15.73 13.81
CA LYS A 57 -12.97 16.16 14.25
C LYS A 57 -13.74 15.04 14.96
N GLU A 58 -13.60 13.82 14.46
CA GLU A 58 -14.26 12.65 15.05
C GLU A 58 -13.50 12.05 16.23
N GLY A 59 -12.29 12.55 16.51
CA GLY A 59 -11.45 12.03 17.58
C GLY A 59 -10.93 10.63 17.31
N VAL A 60 -10.79 10.26 16.05
CA VAL A 60 -10.31 8.94 15.61
C VAL A 60 -8.93 9.09 15.01
N GLU A 61 -8.01 8.18 15.33
CA GLU A 61 -6.73 8.12 14.67
C GLU A 61 -6.89 7.48 13.28
N PRO A 62 -6.19 8.00 12.25
CA PRO A 62 -6.17 7.35 10.94
C PRO A 62 -5.62 5.93 11.07
N LYS A 63 -6.40 4.94 10.66
CA LYS A 63 -6.02 3.55 10.77
C LYS A 63 -4.94 3.21 9.73
N LYS A 64 -3.85 2.59 10.21
CA LYS A 64 -2.83 2.02 9.33
C LYS A 64 -3.21 0.57 9.04
N PRO A 65 -3.37 0.18 7.76
CA PRO A 65 -3.84 -1.16 7.40
C PRO A 65 -2.77 -2.25 7.56
N PHE A 66 -1.56 -1.89 8.00
CA PHE A 66 -0.42 -2.80 7.99
C PHE A 66 -0.03 -3.21 9.41
N SER A 67 -0.56 -4.35 9.86
CA SER A 67 -0.25 -4.90 11.18
C SER A 67 1.05 -5.70 11.23
N GLY A 68 1.59 -6.07 10.07
CA GLY A 68 2.71 -6.99 9.95
C GLY A 68 2.28 -8.44 9.86
N GLN A 69 0.98 -8.72 9.90
CA GLN A 69 0.45 -10.08 9.77
C GLN A 69 -0.47 -10.18 8.56
N PHE A 70 -0.23 -11.18 7.74
CA PHE A 70 -1.09 -11.51 6.61
C PHE A 70 -0.93 -12.98 6.24
N ILE A 71 -1.95 -13.54 5.61
CA ILE A 71 -1.95 -14.94 5.18
C ILE A 71 -1.64 -14.98 3.69
N THR A 72 -0.69 -15.83 3.31
CA THR A 72 -0.38 -16.06 1.90
C THR A 72 -0.50 -17.54 1.60
N ARG A 73 -0.86 -17.87 0.36
CA ARG A 73 -0.90 -19.24 -0.15
C ARG A 73 0.18 -19.39 -1.21
N LEU A 74 0.98 -20.42 -1.06
CA LEU A 74 2.07 -20.73 -1.96
C LEU A 74 1.79 -22.08 -2.63
N LYS A 75 2.42 -22.30 -3.78
CA LYS A 75 2.45 -23.65 -4.37
C LYS A 75 3.15 -24.57 -3.39
N PRO A 76 2.66 -25.84 -3.23
CA PRO A 76 3.30 -26.79 -2.31
C PRO A 76 4.79 -26.98 -2.54
N THR A 77 5.25 -26.97 -3.79
CA THR A 77 6.67 -27.07 -4.12
C THR A 77 7.49 -25.90 -3.61
N LEU A 78 6.94 -24.69 -3.68
CA LEU A 78 7.60 -23.48 -3.16
C LEU A 78 7.61 -23.49 -1.64
N HIS A 79 6.51 -23.88 -1.02
CA HIS A 79 6.42 -24.04 0.44
C HIS A 79 7.49 -25.00 0.95
N GLN A 80 7.68 -26.14 0.27
CA GLN A 80 8.72 -27.12 0.61
C GLN A 80 10.11 -26.54 0.51
N LYS A 81 10.42 -25.81 -0.57
CA LYS A 81 11.72 -25.15 -0.76
C LYS A 81 11.99 -24.14 0.35
N LEU A 82 10.98 -23.35 0.70
CA LEU A 82 11.06 -22.35 1.76
C LEU A 82 11.39 -23.03 3.10
N PHE A 83 10.67 -24.09 3.44
CA PHE A 83 10.88 -24.83 4.68
C PHE A 83 12.31 -25.39 4.74
N ILE A 84 12.76 -26.04 3.69
CA ILE A 84 14.08 -26.68 3.63
C ILE A 84 15.19 -25.62 3.77
N ARG A 85 15.09 -24.54 3.04
CA ARG A 85 16.11 -23.47 3.07
C ARG A 85 16.18 -22.76 4.42
N ALA A 86 15.04 -22.50 5.03
CA ALA A 86 14.99 -21.90 6.36
C ALA A 86 15.66 -22.84 7.37
N LYS A 87 15.35 -24.12 7.32
CA LYS A 87 15.91 -25.14 8.19
C LYS A 87 17.43 -25.22 8.05
N LYS A 88 17.93 -25.27 6.82
CA LYS A 88 19.37 -25.31 6.53
C LYS A 88 20.11 -24.05 6.99
N ALA A 89 19.43 -22.90 6.95
CA ALA A 89 19.98 -21.64 7.41
C ALA A 89 19.88 -21.46 8.93
N GLY A 90 19.26 -22.40 9.65
CA GLY A 90 19.08 -22.29 11.09
C GLY A 90 18.09 -21.20 11.50
N LYS A 91 17.17 -20.85 10.62
CA LYS A 91 16.19 -19.78 10.84
C LYS A 91 14.77 -20.33 10.84
N SER A 92 13.85 -19.64 11.54
CA SER A 92 12.43 -19.94 11.41
C SER A 92 11.95 -19.59 10.00
N MET A 93 10.86 -20.21 9.54
CA MET A 93 10.26 -19.83 8.25
C MET A 93 9.91 -18.35 8.22
N ASN A 94 9.34 -17.84 9.30
CA ASN A 94 8.98 -16.43 9.40
C ASN A 94 10.19 -15.50 9.22
N ALA A 95 11.27 -15.79 9.93
CA ALA A 95 12.51 -14.98 9.84
C ALA A 95 13.12 -15.06 8.44
N PHE A 96 13.10 -16.24 7.84
CA PHE A 96 13.63 -16.43 6.48
C PHE A 96 12.80 -15.67 5.43
N VAL A 97 11.47 -15.72 5.54
CA VAL A 97 10.57 -14.97 4.65
C VAL A 97 10.79 -13.47 4.80
N GLU A 98 10.86 -12.99 6.03
CA GLU A 98 11.08 -11.56 6.31
C GLU A 98 12.39 -11.07 5.68
N GLU A 99 13.48 -11.79 5.89
CA GLU A 99 14.78 -11.46 5.32
C GLU A 99 14.75 -11.46 3.79
N THR A 100 14.11 -12.46 3.19
CA THR A 100 13.98 -12.56 1.73
C THR A 100 13.19 -11.39 1.16
N LEU A 101 12.10 -11.02 1.81
CA LEU A 101 11.28 -9.88 1.39
C LEU A 101 12.01 -8.56 1.56
N GLU A 102 12.77 -8.38 2.63
CA GLU A 102 13.59 -7.20 2.84
C GLU A 102 14.61 -7.03 1.72
N GLU A 103 15.31 -8.10 1.34
CA GLU A 103 16.26 -8.09 0.24
C GLU A 103 15.59 -7.74 -1.09
N LYS A 104 14.42 -8.29 -1.35
CA LYS A 104 13.70 -8.06 -2.60
C LYS A 104 13.07 -6.67 -2.67
N LEU A 105 12.61 -6.14 -1.56
CA LEU A 105 11.86 -4.89 -1.50
C LEU A 105 12.70 -3.66 -1.15
N SER A 106 13.91 -3.84 -0.61
CA SER A 106 14.82 -2.74 -0.31
C SER A 106 15.57 -2.32 -1.57
N VAL A 107 14.99 -1.39 -2.27
CA VAL A 107 15.58 -0.84 -3.49
C VAL A 107 15.77 0.65 -3.31
#